data_cc2538e8790f2a474ad0ee2ed910a70a
#
_entry.id   cc2538e8790f2a474ad0ee2ed910a70a
#
_cell.length_a   1.000
_cell.length_b   1.000
_cell.length_c   1.000
_cell.angle_alpha   90.00
_cell.angle_beta   90.00
_cell.angle_gamma   90.00
#
_symmetry.space_group_name_H-M   'P 1'
#
loop_
_entity.id
_entity.type
_entity.pdbx_description
1 polymer ?
#
loop_
_entity_poly.entity_id
_entity_poly.type
_entity_poly.pdbx_seq_one_letter_code
_entity_poly.pdbx_strand_id
1 'polypeptide(L)'
;MPPTHDFGELRSDDYFVQAVNNLEKNLEKIEESLSTSVEFKGYDELPTQEKVKFDNYLAYSINSLYWMYVKLQGMDPNEHGIKNELSRVRQTILRDKQIYERNTIRPVLDKRAAGRFIKHGLHINRDQNEGNTENLPKNKRIRFDSDDE
;
A
#
# COMPACT_ATOMS: atom_id res chain seq x y z
N MET A 1 -32.27 17.21 16.79
CA MET A 1 -33.11 16.05 17.11
C MET A 1 -32.89 15.69 18.56
N PRO A 2 -33.90 15.30 19.34
CA PRO A 2 -33.70 14.80 20.72
C PRO A 2 -32.87 13.51 20.63
N PRO A 3 -32.03 13.21 21.64
CA PRO A 3 -31.22 11.99 21.61
C PRO A 3 -32.14 10.75 21.54
N THR A 4 -31.91 9.93 20.53
CA THR A 4 -32.69 8.71 20.25
C THR A 4 -32.42 7.58 21.26
N HIS A 5 -31.43 7.77 22.15
CA HIS A 5 -31.00 6.74 23.09
C HIS A 5 -31.33 7.13 24.54
N ASP A 6 -31.95 6.21 25.27
CA ASP A 6 -32.06 6.32 26.74
C ASP A 6 -30.80 5.72 27.36
N PHE A 7 -29.95 6.59 27.89
CA PHE A 7 -28.69 6.19 28.51
C PHE A 7 -28.85 5.74 29.99
N GLY A 8 -30.08 5.75 30.53
CA GLY A 8 -30.33 5.34 31.91
C GLY A 8 -29.44 6.06 32.92
N GLU A 9 -28.74 5.30 33.76
CA GLU A 9 -27.82 5.82 34.79
C GLU A 9 -26.58 6.52 34.21
N LEU A 10 -26.15 6.17 33.00
CA LEU A 10 -24.98 6.76 32.30
C LEU A 10 -25.29 8.11 31.65
N ARG A 11 -26.51 8.61 31.78
CA ARG A 11 -26.90 9.93 31.22
C ARG A 11 -26.10 11.09 31.83
N SER A 12 -25.60 10.93 33.06
CA SER A 12 -24.79 11.92 33.78
C SER A 12 -23.30 11.89 33.36
N ASP A 13 -22.86 10.89 32.59
CA ASP A 13 -21.51 10.79 32.04
C ASP A 13 -21.48 11.44 30.68
N ASP A 14 -21.13 12.73 30.61
CA ASP A 14 -21.04 13.51 29.37
C ASP A 14 -20.04 12.91 28.39
N TYR A 15 -18.95 12.30 28.88
CA TYR A 15 -17.95 11.68 28.03
C TYR A 15 -18.52 10.45 27.30
N PHE A 16 -19.24 9.60 28.03
CA PHE A 16 -19.89 8.42 27.48
C PHE A 16 -20.95 8.82 26.43
N VAL A 17 -21.82 9.78 26.79
CA VAL A 17 -22.88 10.27 25.87
C VAL A 17 -22.28 10.86 24.60
N GLN A 18 -21.23 11.67 24.71
CA GLN A 18 -20.55 12.22 23.55
C GLN A 18 -19.89 11.14 22.68
N ALA A 19 -19.27 10.12 23.31
CA ALA A 19 -18.64 9.02 22.58
C ALA A 19 -19.66 8.23 21.76
N VAL A 20 -20.84 7.91 22.34
CA VAL A 20 -21.91 7.20 21.63
C VAL A 20 -22.49 8.03 20.50
N ASN A 21 -22.78 9.31 20.73
CA ASN A 21 -23.30 10.20 19.69
C ASN A 21 -22.30 10.42 18.54
N ASN A 22 -21.00 10.46 18.85
CA ASN A 22 -19.96 10.55 17.82
C ASN A 22 -19.86 9.25 17.03
N LEU A 23 -19.99 8.09 17.69
CA LEU A 23 -20.01 6.80 17.00
C LEU A 23 -21.19 6.72 16.03
N GLU A 24 -22.40 7.09 16.46
CA GLU A 24 -23.61 7.09 15.64
C GLU A 24 -23.41 7.95 14.37
N LYS A 25 -23.01 9.22 14.55
CA LYS A 25 -22.75 10.13 13.42
C LYS A 25 -21.69 9.60 12.44
N ASN A 26 -20.67 8.92 12.94
CA ASN A 26 -19.63 8.37 12.07
C ASN A 26 -20.12 7.10 11.36
N LEU A 27 -20.96 6.29 12.01
CA LEU A 27 -21.60 5.13 11.38
C LEU A 27 -22.54 5.57 10.24
N GLU A 28 -23.36 6.61 10.43
CA GLU A 28 -24.22 7.17 9.38
C GLU A 28 -23.39 7.58 8.15
N LYS A 29 -22.26 8.27 8.35
CA LYS A 29 -21.38 8.65 7.24
C LYS A 29 -20.76 7.46 6.52
N ILE A 30 -20.41 6.41 7.28
CA ILE A 30 -19.86 5.18 6.70
C ILE A 30 -20.94 4.47 5.89
N GLU A 31 -22.16 4.39 6.42
CA GLU A 31 -23.31 3.80 5.74
C GLU A 31 -23.62 4.53 4.43
N GLU A 32 -23.69 5.86 4.44
CA GLU A 32 -23.87 6.68 3.24
C GLU A 32 -22.77 6.40 2.19
N SER A 33 -21.51 6.38 2.63
CA SER A 33 -20.36 6.13 1.75
C SER A 33 -20.37 4.71 1.17
N LEU A 34 -20.74 3.70 1.97
CA LEU A 34 -20.85 2.31 1.52
C LEU A 34 -22.04 2.13 0.59
N SER A 35 -23.19 2.72 0.88
CA SER A 35 -24.38 2.68 0.01
C SER A 35 -24.06 3.25 -1.36
N THR A 36 -23.41 4.42 -1.41
CA THR A 36 -22.96 5.04 -2.65
C THR A 36 -22.01 4.12 -3.43
N SER A 37 -21.12 3.42 -2.71
CA SER A 37 -20.16 2.50 -3.34
C SER A 37 -20.84 1.23 -3.88
N VAL A 38 -21.81 0.69 -3.17
CA VAL A 38 -22.57 -0.50 -3.61
C VAL A 38 -23.46 -0.18 -4.81
N GLU A 39 -24.04 1.02 -4.86
CA GLU A 39 -24.87 1.48 -5.98
C GLU A 39 -24.08 1.86 -7.22
N PHE A 40 -22.73 1.94 -7.12
CA PHE A 40 -21.86 2.32 -8.22
C PHE A 40 -21.89 1.27 -9.34
N LYS A 41 -22.40 1.65 -10.50
CA LYS A 41 -22.55 0.77 -11.67
C LYS A 41 -21.39 0.83 -12.66
N GLY A 42 -20.48 1.78 -12.50
CA GLY A 42 -19.35 2.00 -13.41
C GLY A 42 -18.12 1.15 -13.13
N TYR A 43 -18.21 0.12 -12.29
CA TYR A 43 -17.06 -0.69 -11.90
C TYR A 43 -16.34 -1.32 -13.09
N ASP A 44 -17.08 -1.85 -14.06
CA ASP A 44 -16.49 -2.54 -15.22
C ASP A 44 -15.69 -1.60 -16.14
N GLU A 45 -16.05 -0.32 -16.17
CA GLU A 45 -15.38 0.72 -16.96
C GLU A 45 -14.11 1.25 -16.31
N LEU A 46 -13.92 0.99 -15.01
CA LEU A 46 -12.75 1.47 -14.28
C LEU A 46 -11.45 0.80 -14.80
N PRO A 47 -10.35 1.56 -14.89
CA PRO A 47 -9.03 0.99 -15.14
C PRO A 47 -8.63 0.07 -13.99
N THR A 48 -7.81 -0.94 -14.27
CA THR A 48 -7.42 -1.98 -13.28
C THR A 48 -6.93 -1.40 -11.96
N GLN A 49 -6.18 -0.31 -11.99
CA GLN A 49 -5.65 0.33 -10.78
C GLN A 49 -6.76 0.91 -9.90
N GLU A 50 -7.79 1.49 -10.50
CA GLU A 50 -8.93 2.04 -9.77
C GLU A 50 -9.82 0.94 -9.22
N LYS A 51 -10.01 -0.17 -9.97
CA LYS A 51 -10.67 -1.38 -9.45
C LYS A 51 -10.00 -1.89 -8.18
N VAL A 52 -8.68 -2.03 -8.19
CA VAL A 52 -7.92 -2.49 -7.02
C VAL A 52 -8.09 -1.54 -5.83
N LYS A 53 -8.08 -0.22 -6.05
CA LYS A 53 -8.33 0.75 -4.97
C LYS A 53 -9.73 0.64 -4.41
N PHE A 54 -10.72 0.47 -5.28
CA PHE A 54 -12.11 0.33 -4.91
C PHE A 54 -12.35 -0.95 -4.10
N ASP A 55 -11.81 -2.08 -4.55
CA ASP A 55 -11.91 -3.37 -3.85
C ASP A 55 -11.20 -3.32 -2.49
N ASN A 56 -10.01 -2.72 -2.42
CA ASN A 56 -9.29 -2.51 -1.17
C ASN A 56 -10.07 -1.61 -0.20
N TYR A 57 -10.73 -0.56 -0.70
CA TYR A 57 -11.57 0.31 0.12
C TYR A 57 -12.75 -0.45 0.72
N LEU A 58 -13.51 -1.20 -0.09
CA LEU A 58 -14.63 -2.00 0.39
C LEU A 58 -14.18 -3.08 1.38
N ALA A 59 -13.13 -3.83 1.04
CA ALA A 59 -12.58 -4.86 1.91
C ALA A 59 -12.12 -4.29 3.26
N TYR A 60 -11.42 -3.15 3.25
CA TYR A 60 -10.98 -2.50 4.50
C TYR A 60 -12.15 -2.01 5.34
N SER A 61 -13.14 -1.39 4.70
CA SER A 61 -14.33 -0.84 5.39
C SER A 61 -15.14 -1.95 6.07
N ILE A 62 -15.45 -3.03 5.35
CA ILE A 62 -16.21 -4.17 5.88
C ILE A 62 -15.47 -4.84 7.04
N ASN A 63 -14.18 -5.13 6.87
CA ASN A 63 -13.38 -5.76 7.92
C ASN A 63 -13.21 -4.86 9.16
N SER A 64 -13.11 -3.53 8.96
CA SER A 64 -13.02 -2.56 10.07
C SER A 64 -14.33 -2.46 10.83
N LEU A 65 -15.47 -2.44 10.15
CA LEU A 65 -16.79 -2.49 10.80
C LEU A 65 -16.97 -3.78 11.59
N TYR A 66 -16.58 -4.91 11.02
CA TYR A 66 -16.64 -6.19 11.72
C TYR A 66 -15.72 -6.24 12.94
N TRP A 67 -14.51 -5.65 12.85
CA TRP A 67 -13.61 -5.49 14.00
C TRP A 67 -14.29 -4.72 15.14
N MET A 68 -14.94 -3.60 14.82
CA MET A 68 -15.67 -2.82 15.83
C MET A 68 -16.84 -3.61 16.41
N TYR A 69 -17.57 -4.35 15.58
CA TYR A 69 -18.65 -5.22 16.03
C TYR A 69 -18.18 -6.28 17.02
N VAL A 70 -17.10 -7.00 16.70
CA VAL A 70 -16.49 -8.00 17.62
C VAL A 70 -16.10 -7.38 18.95
N LYS A 71 -15.53 -6.17 18.92
CA LYS A 71 -15.17 -5.44 20.14
C LYS A 71 -16.39 -5.04 20.97
N LEU A 72 -17.49 -4.61 20.34
CA LEU A 72 -18.75 -4.29 21.02
C LEU A 72 -19.42 -5.53 21.65
N GLN A 73 -19.20 -6.71 21.10
CA GLN A 73 -19.64 -7.98 21.68
C GLN A 73 -18.80 -8.42 22.90
N GLY A 74 -17.82 -7.62 23.32
CA GLY A 74 -16.94 -7.93 24.45
C GLY A 74 -15.85 -8.95 24.14
N MET A 75 -15.70 -9.36 22.87
CA MET A 75 -14.63 -10.26 22.44
C MET A 75 -13.36 -9.48 22.09
N ASP A 76 -12.18 -10.07 22.31
CA ASP A 76 -10.94 -9.46 21.85
C ASP A 76 -10.76 -9.72 20.34
N PRO A 77 -10.81 -8.68 19.48
CA PRO A 77 -10.58 -8.86 18.05
C PRO A 77 -9.17 -9.34 17.71
N ASN A 78 -8.20 -9.20 18.63
CA ASN A 78 -6.83 -9.68 18.41
C ASN A 78 -6.72 -11.20 18.48
N GLU A 79 -7.62 -11.88 19.18
CA GLU A 79 -7.71 -13.34 19.23
C GLU A 79 -8.63 -13.89 18.13
N HIS A 80 -9.39 -13.01 17.45
CA HIS A 80 -10.30 -13.38 16.39
C HIS A 80 -9.62 -13.40 15.01
N GLY A 81 -10.10 -14.27 14.11
CA GLY A 81 -9.60 -14.39 12.74
C GLY A 81 -9.62 -13.09 11.93
N ILE A 82 -10.47 -12.12 12.31
CA ILE A 82 -10.55 -10.79 11.66
C ILE A 82 -9.22 -10.03 11.64
N LYS A 83 -8.34 -10.27 12.63
CA LYS A 83 -6.99 -9.69 12.66
C LYS A 83 -6.18 -10.10 11.43
N ASN A 84 -6.27 -11.38 11.05
CA ASN A 84 -5.55 -11.90 9.90
C ASN A 84 -6.10 -11.32 8.60
N GLU A 85 -7.43 -11.19 8.49
CA GLU A 85 -8.05 -10.57 7.30
C GLU A 85 -7.67 -9.10 7.16
N LEU A 86 -7.71 -8.32 8.24
CA LEU A 86 -7.22 -6.93 8.20
C LEU A 86 -5.74 -6.83 7.85
N SER A 87 -4.92 -7.76 8.33
CA SER A 87 -3.49 -7.81 7.95
C SER A 87 -3.32 -8.09 6.45
N ARG A 88 -4.10 -9.01 5.87
CA ARG A 88 -4.11 -9.30 4.43
C ARG A 88 -4.52 -8.09 3.60
N VAL A 89 -5.59 -7.40 3.99
CA VAL A 89 -6.05 -6.18 3.31
C VAL A 89 -4.99 -5.08 3.38
N ARG A 90 -4.34 -4.89 4.54
CA ARG A 90 -3.23 -3.92 4.66
C ARG A 90 -2.05 -4.27 3.76
N GLN A 91 -1.71 -5.54 3.62
CA GLN A 91 -0.65 -5.98 2.72
C GLN A 91 -0.98 -5.69 1.25
N THR A 92 -2.24 -5.90 0.83
CA THR A 92 -2.68 -5.57 -0.54
C THR A 92 -2.63 -4.07 -0.80
N ILE A 93 -3.05 -3.23 0.15
CA ILE A 93 -2.96 -1.77 0.05
C ILE A 93 -1.50 -1.31 -0.08
N LEU A 94 -0.60 -1.86 0.75
CA LEU A 94 0.83 -1.55 0.67
C LEU A 94 1.44 -1.97 -0.67
N ARG A 95 1.04 -3.14 -1.18
CA ARG A 95 1.49 -3.63 -2.48
C ARG A 95 1.00 -2.75 -3.63
N ASP A 96 -0.27 -2.33 -3.60
CA ASP A 96 -0.82 -1.39 -4.59
C ASP A 96 -0.03 -0.07 -4.58
N LYS A 97 0.24 0.49 -3.41
CA LYS A 97 1.06 1.68 -3.26
C LYS A 97 2.47 1.51 -3.85
N GLN A 98 3.13 0.39 -3.57
CA GLN A 98 4.47 0.08 -4.12
C GLN A 98 4.44 -0.03 -5.65
N ILE A 99 3.41 -0.68 -6.22
CA ILE A 99 3.23 -0.79 -7.67
C ILE A 99 3.02 0.60 -8.28
N TYR A 100 2.18 1.42 -7.66
CA TYR A 100 1.93 2.79 -8.11
C TYR A 100 3.21 3.63 -8.09
N GLU A 101 3.95 3.62 -6.98
CA GLU A 101 5.22 4.33 -6.85
C GLU A 101 6.25 3.85 -7.88
N ARG A 102 6.37 2.54 -8.06
CA ARG A 102 7.27 1.95 -9.06
C ARG A 102 6.95 2.36 -10.49
N ASN A 103 5.67 2.51 -10.80
CA ASN A 103 5.22 2.88 -12.15
C ASN A 103 5.27 4.38 -12.40
N THR A 104 5.10 5.19 -11.35
CA THR A 104 4.98 6.66 -11.46
C THR A 104 6.30 7.36 -11.14
N ILE A 105 7.03 6.88 -10.10
CA ILE A 105 8.28 7.47 -9.64
C ILE A 105 9.43 6.61 -10.14
N ARG A 106 9.55 6.43 -11.47
CA ARG A 106 10.77 5.86 -12.03
C ARG A 106 11.89 6.86 -11.89
N PRO A 107 13.03 6.49 -11.25
CA PRO A 107 14.20 7.35 -11.27
C PRO A 107 14.57 7.61 -12.72
N VAL A 108 14.52 8.87 -13.13
CA VAL A 108 14.98 9.28 -14.48
C VAL A 108 16.49 9.14 -14.48
N LEU A 109 16.99 8.15 -15.21
CA LEU A 109 18.42 7.95 -15.37
C LEU A 109 19.01 9.14 -16.13
N ASP A 110 19.86 9.92 -15.47
CA ASP A 110 20.65 10.94 -16.14
C ASP A 110 21.71 10.25 -17.02
N LYS A 111 21.40 10.14 -18.32
CA LYS A 111 22.27 9.50 -19.32
C LYS A 111 23.65 10.14 -19.39
N ARG A 112 23.75 11.47 -19.11
CA ARG A 112 25.03 12.18 -19.12
C ARG A 112 25.87 11.83 -17.89
N ALA A 113 25.25 11.78 -16.71
CA ALA A 113 25.91 11.33 -15.49
C ALA A 113 26.34 9.85 -15.60
N ALA A 114 25.43 8.97 -16.04
CA ALA A 114 25.75 7.56 -16.29
C ALA A 114 26.91 7.40 -17.28
N GLY A 115 26.90 8.13 -18.39
CA GLY A 115 27.99 8.13 -19.37
C GLY A 115 29.34 8.56 -18.80
N ARG A 116 29.33 9.58 -17.91
CA ARG A 116 30.57 10.01 -17.21
C ARG A 116 31.09 8.93 -16.27
N PHE A 117 30.22 8.29 -15.48
CA PHE A 117 30.59 7.20 -14.60
C PHE A 117 31.14 5.99 -15.34
N ILE A 118 30.50 5.59 -16.44
CA ILE A 118 30.95 4.49 -17.29
C ILE A 118 32.34 4.82 -17.89
N LYS A 119 32.49 6.02 -18.45
CA LYS A 119 33.75 6.47 -19.05
C LYS A 119 34.90 6.49 -18.01
N HIS A 120 34.61 6.99 -16.82
CA HIS A 120 35.59 7.03 -15.74
C HIS A 120 35.89 5.63 -15.17
N GLY A 121 34.87 4.80 -14.96
CA GLY A 121 35.02 3.44 -14.41
C GLY A 121 35.73 2.47 -15.36
N LEU A 122 35.61 2.64 -16.66
CA LEU A 122 36.28 1.81 -17.65
C LEU A 122 37.68 2.31 -18.00
N HIS A 123 38.17 3.39 -17.39
CA HIS A 123 39.47 4.01 -17.68
C HIS A 123 39.77 4.15 -19.18
N ILE A 124 38.74 4.42 -19.97
CA ILE A 124 38.92 4.65 -21.41
C ILE A 124 39.49 6.05 -21.59
N ASN A 125 40.76 6.20 -21.27
CA ASN A 125 41.55 7.35 -21.70
C ASN A 125 41.86 7.16 -23.19
N ARG A 126 41.05 7.75 -24.04
CA ARG A 126 41.17 7.68 -25.50
C ARG A 126 42.39 8.48 -26.04
N ASP A 127 43.05 9.24 -25.15
CA ASP A 127 44.08 10.20 -25.51
C ASP A 127 45.52 9.72 -25.26
N GLN A 128 45.72 8.41 -24.95
CA GLN A 128 47.08 7.86 -24.78
C GLN A 128 47.25 6.50 -25.45
N ASN A 129 46.87 6.38 -26.70
CA ASN A 129 47.27 5.19 -27.45
C ASN A 129 47.55 5.44 -28.95
N GLU A 130 48.49 6.33 -29.23
CA GLU A 130 49.33 6.22 -30.43
C GLU A 130 50.66 5.64 -29.99
N GLY A 131 50.73 4.38 -29.63
CA GLY A 131 52.04 3.76 -29.48
C GLY A 131 52.23 2.75 -28.33
N ASN A 132 51.31 1.84 -28.05
CA ASN A 132 51.71 0.57 -27.43
C ASN A 132 50.54 -0.46 -27.44
N THR A 133 50.56 -1.35 -28.41
CA THR A 133 49.56 -2.39 -28.59
C THR A 133 49.85 -3.68 -27.81
N GLU A 134 50.78 -3.68 -26.84
CA GLU A 134 51.22 -4.95 -26.20
C GLU A 134 50.66 -5.25 -24.81
N ASN A 135 49.89 -4.36 -24.17
CA ASN A 135 49.37 -4.62 -22.82
C ASN A 135 47.85 -4.29 -22.69
N LEU A 136 47.00 -4.90 -23.48
CA LEU A 136 45.57 -4.94 -23.23
C LEU A 136 45.29 -6.01 -22.17
N PRO A 137 44.71 -5.66 -21.02
CA PRO A 137 44.27 -6.67 -20.04
C PRO A 137 43.20 -7.54 -20.73
N LYS A 138 43.51 -8.82 -20.91
CA LYS A 138 42.54 -9.79 -21.42
C LYS A 138 41.34 -9.82 -20.45
N ASN A 139 40.16 -9.50 -20.94
CA ASN A 139 38.91 -9.63 -20.21
C ASN A 139 38.82 -11.04 -19.61
N LYS A 140 39.02 -11.17 -18.31
CA LYS A 140 38.73 -12.41 -17.58
C LYS A 140 37.20 -12.53 -17.52
N ARG A 141 36.65 -13.38 -18.40
CA ARG A 141 35.28 -13.85 -18.24
C ARG A 141 35.25 -14.69 -16.97
N ILE A 142 34.55 -14.21 -15.96
CA ILE A 142 34.21 -15.00 -14.78
C ILE A 142 33.22 -16.06 -15.29
N ARG A 143 33.65 -17.32 -15.41
CA ARG A 143 32.76 -18.45 -15.59
C ARG A 143 32.32 -18.86 -14.20
N PHE A 144 31.04 -18.82 -13.96
CA PHE A 144 30.43 -19.51 -12.82
C PHE A 144 30.34 -20.97 -13.26
N ASP A 145 31.15 -21.85 -12.69
CA ASP A 145 30.96 -23.28 -12.81
C ASP A 145 29.67 -23.61 -12.06
N SER A 146 28.71 -24.17 -12.76
CA SER A 146 27.53 -24.79 -12.15
C SER A 146 27.98 -26.11 -11.55
N ASP A 147 28.19 -26.14 -10.24
CA ASP A 147 28.36 -27.39 -9.52
C ASP A 147 27.01 -28.12 -9.54
N ASP A 148 26.95 -29.17 -10.37
CA ASP A 148 25.98 -30.24 -10.30
C ASP A 148 26.30 -31.08 -9.04
N GLU A 149 25.35 -31.12 -8.04
CA GLU A 149 24.97 -32.32 -7.29
C GLU A 149 23.67 -32.08 -6.52
#